data_4727749fd91d7b384b3ca6388c3193f2
#
_entry.id   4727749fd91d7b384b3ca6388c3193f2
#
_cell.length_a   1.000
_cell.length_b   1.000
_cell.length_c   1.000
_cell.angle_alpha   90.00
_cell.angle_beta   90.00
_cell.angle_gamma   90.00
#
_symmetry.space_group_name_H-M   'P 1'
#
loop_
_entity.id
_entity.type
_entity.pdbx_description
1 polymer ?
#
loop_
_entity_poly.entity_id
_entity_poly.type
_entity_poly.pdbx_seq_one_letter_code
_entity_poly.pdbx_strand_id
1 'polypeptide(L)'
;MFKTGRVFLLILSYIISASHSFSQEKSSPFSFNGYLVTMESAIFDSLSGPVLFDNVLHNRLNFKYYVQDHITLAAEFRNRLFTGDMARMGNAYSEMIDADEGIADLSWNIIEKNSFFLNTTIDRLYADFNFKKFQARIGRQRINWGQALVWNPNDIFNAYSFFDIDYIERPGSDAVRLQYYPSPSSVIELAVKGDRDNDLTAAALFRFNKWGYDIQFLTGYSNSSDLTAGAGWSGSLGPFSFRGEATWFHPLKEFSNTTGTMILTAGVDRIFKDNSMAQVQLMYCN
;
A
#
# COMPACT_ATOMS: atom_id res chain seq x y z
N MET A 1 41.93 13.44 4.19
CA MET A 1 40.69 12.68 4.00
C MET A 1 39.52 13.23 4.84
N PHE A 2 39.34 14.57 4.88
CA PHE A 2 38.35 15.22 5.75
C PHE A 2 37.58 16.37 5.08
N LYS A 3 37.58 16.47 3.74
CA LYS A 3 36.87 17.57 3.04
C LYS A 3 35.46 17.24 2.57
N THR A 4 35.12 15.98 2.38
CA THR A 4 33.80 15.55 1.87
C THR A 4 32.68 15.63 2.92
N GLY A 5 32.97 15.35 4.20
CA GLY A 5 31.97 15.39 5.26
C GLY A 5 31.45 16.81 5.60
N ARG A 6 32.31 17.84 5.42
CA ARG A 6 31.91 19.24 5.65
C ARG A 6 31.01 19.78 4.55
N VAL A 7 31.18 19.32 3.31
CA VAL A 7 30.30 19.71 2.18
C VAL A 7 28.92 19.10 2.35
N PHE A 8 28.82 17.87 2.81
CA PHE A 8 27.52 17.20 3.05
C PHE A 8 26.73 17.86 4.19
N LEU A 9 27.40 18.25 5.28
CA LEU A 9 26.78 18.99 6.39
C LEU A 9 26.33 20.39 5.98
N LEU A 10 27.06 21.08 5.10
CA LEU A 10 26.70 22.38 4.59
C LEU A 10 25.51 22.31 3.62
N ILE A 11 25.42 21.28 2.80
CA ILE A 11 24.26 21.07 1.91
C ILE A 11 23.01 20.75 2.74
N LEU A 12 23.14 19.90 3.77
CA LEU A 12 22.02 19.57 4.67
C LEU A 12 21.57 20.80 5.47
N SER A 13 22.50 21.67 5.97
CA SER A 13 22.17 22.92 6.66
C SER A 13 21.54 23.95 5.72
N TYR A 14 21.92 23.98 4.45
CA TYR A 14 21.33 24.88 3.45
C TYR A 14 19.89 24.46 3.09
N ILE A 15 19.62 23.16 2.99
CA ILE A 15 18.27 22.63 2.76
C ILE A 15 17.35 22.95 3.95
N ILE A 16 17.84 22.85 5.19
CA ILE A 16 17.07 23.18 6.40
C ILE A 16 16.82 24.70 6.51
N SER A 17 17.77 25.53 6.05
CA SER A 17 17.63 26.99 6.08
C SER A 17 16.72 27.57 4.99
N ALA A 18 16.55 26.85 3.87
CA ALA A 18 15.69 27.27 2.76
C ALA A 18 14.18 27.13 3.05
N SER A 19 13.81 26.46 4.15
CA SER A 19 12.39 26.22 4.50
C SER A 19 11.69 27.39 5.21
N HIS A 20 12.34 28.56 5.40
CA HIS A 20 11.80 29.67 6.21
C HIS A 20 11.42 30.92 5.45
N SER A 21 11.28 30.92 4.13
CA SER A 21 11.05 32.15 3.37
C SER A 21 10.06 32.04 2.22
N PHE A 22 8.88 31.44 2.41
CA PHE A 22 7.76 31.59 1.47
C PHE A 22 6.43 31.74 2.21
N SER A 23 6.21 32.96 2.71
CA SER A 23 4.88 33.43 3.08
C SER A 23 4.41 34.38 1.98
N GLN A 24 3.78 33.86 0.93
CA GLN A 24 2.74 34.52 0.14
C GLN A 24 2.05 33.52 -0.76
N GLU A 25 0.72 33.45 -0.64
CA GLU A 25 -0.21 32.56 -1.30
C GLU A 25 -0.24 32.74 -2.84
N LYS A 26 0.71 32.13 -3.53
CA LYS A 26 0.42 31.49 -4.81
C LYS A 26 0.51 30.00 -4.53
N SER A 27 -0.60 29.29 -4.60
CA SER A 27 -0.59 27.85 -4.46
C SER A 27 0.44 27.28 -5.42
N SER A 28 1.55 26.77 -4.88
CA SER A 28 2.60 26.16 -5.70
C SER A 28 1.97 25.02 -6.51
N PRO A 29 2.20 24.94 -7.82
CA PRO A 29 1.74 23.80 -8.60
C PRO A 29 2.44 22.51 -8.19
N PHE A 30 3.46 22.58 -7.32
CA PHE A 30 4.20 21.44 -6.80
C PHE A 30 3.96 21.27 -5.31
N SER A 31 3.72 20.03 -4.90
CA SER A 31 3.76 19.61 -3.50
C SER A 31 4.90 18.59 -3.33
N PHE A 32 5.70 18.81 -2.29
CA PHE A 32 6.76 17.90 -1.89
C PHE A 32 6.65 17.64 -0.40
N ASN A 33 6.61 16.37 -0.02
CA ASN A 33 6.66 15.95 1.38
C ASN A 33 7.34 14.58 1.48
N GLY A 34 7.62 14.14 2.69
CA GLY A 34 8.25 12.86 2.93
C GLY A 34 8.49 12.62 4.41
N TYR A 35 9.08 11.48 4.71
CA TYR A 35 9.49 11.11 6.06
C TYR A 35 10.75 10.25 6.06
N LEU A 36 11.34 10.14 7.24
CA LEU A 36 12.47 9.26 7.51
C LEU A 36 12.14 8.47 8.78
N VAL A 37 12.24 7.15 8.69
CA VAL A 37 11.97 6.23 9.81
C VAL A 37 13.11 5.21 9.91
N THR A 38 13.51 4.85 11.11
CA THR A 38 14.39 3.73 11.37
C THR A 38 13.61 2.60 12.03
N MET A 39 13.91 1.37 11.63
CA MET A 39 13.34 0.16 12.18
C MET A 39 14.47 -0.79 12.56
N GLU A 40 14.47 -1.19 13.82
CA GLU A 40 15.38 -2.20 14.38
C GLU A 40 14.58 -3.50 14.53
N SER A 41 15.12 -4.61 14.05
CA SER A 41 14.50 -5.92 14.13
C SER A 41 15.42 -6.92 14.81
N ALA A 42 14.85 -7.74 15.68
CA ALA A 42 15.51 -8.90 16.27
C ALA A 42 14.73 -10.15 15.87
N ILE A 43 15.31 -11.03 15.09
CA ILE A 43 14.68 -12.22 14.53
C ILE A 43 15.28 -13.44 15.22
N PHE A 44 14.44 -14.28 15.81
CA PHE A 44 14.86 -15.50 16.50
C PHE A 44 13.79 -16.60 16.32
N ASP A 45 14.22 -17.84 16.20
CA ASP A 45 13.34 -19.01 16.09
C ASP A 45 13.00 -19.61 17.45
N SER A 46 13.88 -19.43 18.45
CA SER A 46 13.70 -19.88 19.82
C SER A 46 14.41 -18.97 20.82
N LEU A 47 13.94 -18.94 22.08
CA LEU A 47 14.50 -18.08 23.13
C LEU A 47 15.96 -18.39 23.48
N SER A 48 16.46 -19.56 23.11
CA SER A 48 17.84 -20.00 23.34
C SER A 48 18.66 -20.10 22.07
N GLY A 49 18.07 -19.78 20.90
CA GLY A 49 18.71 -19.79 19.60
C GLY A 49 19.51 -18.52 19.28
N PRO A 50 20.16 -18.49 18.14
CA PRO A 50 20.81 -17.27 17.66
C PRO A 50 19.76 -16.19 17.37
N VAL A 51 20.13 -14.93 17.65
CA VAL A 51 19.32 -13.77 17.33
C VAL A 51 19.98 -13.03 16.19
N LEU A 52 19.24 -12.79 15.11
CA LEU A 52 19.67 -11.97 14.00
C LEU A 52 19.18 -10.54 14.21
N PHE A 53 20.05 -9.57 14.02
CA PHE A 53 19.72 -8.16 14.17
C PHE A 53 19.79 -7.47 12.82
N ASP A 54 18.71 -6.80 12.47
CA ASP A 54 18.61 -6.01 11.26
C ASP A 54 18.17 -4.59 11.55
N ASN A 55 18.64 -3.68 10.70
CA ASN A 55 18.29 -2.27 10.73
C ASN A 55 17.88 -1.81 9.34
N VAL A 56 16.76 -1.11 9.25
CA VAL A 56 16.27 -0.49 8.03
C VAL A 56 16.10 1.01 8.26
N LEU A 57 16.82 1.81 7.49
CA LEU A 57 16.57 3.23 7.38
C LEU A 57 15.68 3.46 6.16
N HIS A 58 14.43 3.80 6.40
CA HIS A 58 13.41 4.01 5.40
C HIS A 58 13.16 5.51 5.19
N ASN A 59 13.36 5.97 3.97
CA ASN A 59 13.05 7.32 3.54
C ASN A 59 11.97 7.28 2.45
N ARG A 60 10.97 8.12 2.58
CA ARG A 60 9.96 8.33 1.55
C ARG A 60 9.96 9.76 1.07
N LEU A 61 9.85 9.94 -0.26
CA LEU A 61 9.76 11.22 -0.92
C LEU A 61 8.53 11.21 -1.82
N ASN A 62 7.61 12.13 -1.59
CA ASN A 62 6.35 12.23 -2.33
C ASN A 62 6.33 13.54 -3.11
N PHE A 63 6.19 13.44 -4.42
CA PHE A 63 6.07 14.57 -5.34
C PHE A 63 4.69 14.56 -5.96
N LYS A 64 4.04 15.73 -6.01
CA LYS A 64 2.83 15.94 -6.81
C LYS A 64 2.98 17.21 -7.63
N TYR A 65 2.51 17.14 -8.86
CA TYR A 65 2.43 18.28 -9.77
C TYR A 65 0.98 18.47 -10.20
N TYR A 66 0.41 19.59 -9.82
CA TYR A 66 -0.94 20.00 -10.19
C TYR A 66 -0.87 20.76 -11.51
N VAL A 67 -1.11 20.02 -12.62
CA VAL A 67 -1.02 20.58 -13.99
C VAL A 67 -2.14 21.60 -14.19
N GLN A 68 -3.34 21.25 -13.72
CA GLN A 68 -4.57 22.06 -13.74
C GLN A 68 -5.45 21.61 -12.57
N ASP A 69 -6.57 22.31 -12.33
CA ASP A 69 -7.54 21.97 -11.28
C ASP A 69 -8.06 20.52 -11.33
N HIS A 70 -7.92 19.88 -12.47
CA HIS A 70 -8.47 18.55 -12.73
C HIS A 70 -7.41 17.48 -13.01
N ILE A 71 -6.13 17.84 -13.11
CA ILE A 71 -5.06 16.90 -13.47
C ILE A 71 -3.94 16.99 -12.46
N THR A 72 -3.64 15.86 -11.82
CA THR A 72 -2.50 15.71 -10.90
C THR A 72 -1.60 14.59 -11.37
N LEU A 73 -0.30 14.85 -11.46
CA LEU A 73 0.73 13.84 -11.62
C LEU A 73 1.38 13.58 -10.26
N ALA A 74 1.61 12.31 -9.94
CA ALA A 74 2.25 11.93 -8.68
C ALA A 74 3.38 10.93 -8.93
N ALA A 75 4.49 11.12 -8.20
CA ALA A 75 5.59 10.18 -8.11
C ALA A 75 6.04 10.07 -6.65
N GLU A 76 6.08 8.85 -6.11
CA GLU A 76 6.45 8.60 -4.72
C GLU A 76 7.55 7.53 -4.68
N PHE A 77 8.68 7.91 -4.09
CA PHE A 77 9.89 7.11 -3.99
C PHE A 77 10.04 6.58 -2.58
N ARG A 78 10.36 5.30 -2.48
CA ARG A 78 10.74 4.63 -1.24
C ARG A 78 12.20 4.21 -1.33
N ASN A 79 13.03 4.78 -0.46
CA ASN A 79 14.44 4.45 -0.37
C ASN A 79 14.69 3.73 0.94
N ARG A 80 15.30 2.55 0.90
CA ARG A 80 15.54 1.70 2.07
C ARG A 80 17.00 1.29 2.12
N LEU A 81 17.69 1.70 3.16
CA LEU A 81 19.05 1.24 3.46
C LEU A 81 18.96 0.09 4.46
N PHE A 82 19.28 -1.10 4.03
CA PHE A 82 19.33 -2.31 4.84
C PHE A 82 20.74 -2.56 5.35
N THR A 83 20.85 -2.82 6.65
CA THR A 83 22.08 -3.22 7.32
C THR A 83 21.76 -4.29 8.35
N GLY A 84 22.75 -5.11 8.72
CA GLY A 84 22.56 -6.13 9.74
C GLY A 84 22.90 -7.53 9.24
N ASP A 85 22.39 -8.53 9.92
CA ASP A 85 22.76 -9.92 9.68
C ASP A 85 22.14 -10.47 8.40
N MET A 86 20.88 -10.13 8.08
CA MET A 86 20.23 -10.54 6.83
C MET A 86 20.95 -9.94 5.61
N ALA A 87 21.34 -8.67 5.68
CA ALA A 87 22.10 -8.03 4.59
C ALA A 87 23.49 -8.68 4.35
N ARG A 88 24.03 -9.40 5.36
CA ARG A 88 25.30 -10.14 5.26
C ARG A 88 25.15 -11.57 4.77
N MET A 89 23.93 -12.11 4.72
CA MET A 89 23.70 -13.50 4.30
C MET A 89 23.81 -13.71 2.78
N GLY A 90 24.12 -12.66 2.01
CA GLY A 90 24.33 -12.73 0.56
C GLY A 90 23.22 -12.03 -0.23
N ASN A 91 23.33 -12.13 -1.57
CA ASN A 91 22.50 -11.36 -2.51
C ASN A 91 21.04 -11.81 -2.54
N ALA A 92 20.70 -13.01 -2.06
CA ALA A 92 19.31 -13.52 -2.10
C ALA A 92 18.32 -12.61 -1.38
N TYR A 93 18.75 -11.95 -0.29
CA TYR A 93 17.88 -11.01 0.42
C TYR A 93 17.73 -9.69 -0.34
N SER A 94 18.78 -9.14 -0.90
CA SER A 94 18.71 -7.92 -1.71
C SER A 94 17.89 -8.13 -3.00
N GLU A 95 18.03 -9.29 -3.65
CA GLU A 95 17.23 -9.67 -4.82
C GLU A 95 15.74 -9.82 -4.47
N MET A 96 15.40 -10.42 -3.30
CA MET A 96 14.04 -10.54 -2.82
C MET A 96 13.41 -9.15 -2.56
N ILE A 97 14.18 -8.21 -2.01
CA ILE A 97 13.72 -6.85 -1.73
C ILE A 97 13.56 -6.02 -3.01
N ASP A 98 14.36 -6.32 -4.04
CA ASP A 98 14.34 -5.65 -5.35
C ASP A 98 13.23 -6.17 -6.27
N ALA A 99 12.65 -7.33 -5.96
CA ALA A 99 11.60 -7.92 -6.77
C ALA A 99 10.39 -6.98 -6.90
N ASP A 100 10.02 -6.65 -8.12
CA ASP A 100 8.85 -5.86 -8.46
C ASP A 100 7.86 -6.72 -9.27
N GLU A 101 6.63 -6.80 -8.79
CA GLU A 101 5.55 -7.57 -9.44
C GLU A 101 4.75 -6.74 -10.46
N GLY A 102 5.07 -5.46 -10.65
CA GLY A 102 4.39 -4.59 -11.61
C GLY A 102 4.71 -4.92 -13.06
N ILE A 103 3.91 -4.39 -14.01
CA ILE A 103 4.18 -4.47 -15.45
C ILE A 103 5.54 -3.83 -15.77
N ALA A 104 5.82 -2.69 -15.15
CA ALA A 104 7.10 -2.01 -15.24
C ALA A 104 7.92 -2.32 -14.00
N ASP A 105 9.17 -2.73 -14.20
CA ASP A 105 10.12 -2.86 -13.09
C ASP A 105 10.53 -1.45 -12.63
N LEU A 106 10.10 -1.07 -11.43
CA LEU A 106 10.34 0.22 -10.80
C LEU A 106 11.06 0.08 -9.45
N SER A 107 11.85 -0.98 -9.27
CA SER A 107 12.70 -1.24 -8.11
C SER A 107 14.15 -1.40 -8.54
N TRP A 108 15.10 -0.90 -7.76
CA TRP A 108 16.53 -0.99 -8.05
C TRP A 108 17.36 -1.02 -6.78
N ASN A 109 18.32 -1.95 -6.72
CA ASN A 109 19.40 -1.91 -5.74
C ASN A 109 20.49 -0.94 -6.22
N ILE A 110 20.44 0.32 -5.78
CA ILE A 110 21.38 1.39 -6.21
C ILE A 110 22.78 1.12 -5.70
N ILE A 111 22.90 0.59 -4.50
CA ILE A 111 24.17 0.22 -3.86
C ILE A 111 24.00 -1.17 -3.27
N GLU A 112 24.93 -2.06 -3.59
CA GLU A 112 24.95 -3.41 -3.06
C GLU A 112 26.38 -3.76 -2.59
N LYS A 113 26.51 -4.12 -1.31
CA LYS A 113 27.75 -4.49 -0.64
C LYS A 113 27.49 -5.66 0.31
N ASN A 114 28.54 -6.36 0.70
CA ASN A 114 28.44 -7.55 1.56
C ASN A 114 27.80 -7.31 2.95
N SER A 115 27.66 -6.07 3.38
CA SER A 115 27.17 -5.73 4.74
C SER A 115 26.00 -4.76 4.74
N PHE A 116 25.61 -4.23 3.58
CA PHE A 116 24.48 -3.33 3.42
C PHE A 116 24.10 -3.20 1.95
N PHE A 117 22.84 -2.86 1.70
CA PHE A 117 22.38 -2.45 0.37
C PHE A 117 21.35 -1.33 0.47
N LEU A 118 21.29 -0.51 -0.58
CA LEU A 118 20.33 0.57 -0.74
C LEU A 118 19.39 0.24 -1.89
N ASN A 119 18.15 -0.06 -1.56
CA ASN A 119 17.07 -0.26 -2.52
C ASN A 119 16.25 1.02 -2.68
N THR A 120 15.87 1.35 -3.91
CA THR A 120 14.93 2.41 -4.24
C THR A 120 13.81 1.85 -5.09
N THR A 121 12.58 2.08 -4.66
CA THR A 121 11.37 1.65 -5.38
C THR A 121 10.47 2.86 -5.66
N ILE A 122 9.91 2.96 -6.85
CA ILE A 122 8.82 3.91 -7.14
C ILE A 122 7.50 3.23 -6.81
N ASP A 123 6.96 3.50 -5.62
CA ASP A 123 5.72 2.90 -5.12
C ASP A 123 4.47 3.45 -5.79
N ARG A 124 4.53 4.71 -6.26
CA ARG A 124 3.42 5.40 -6.93
C ARG A 124 3.96 6.20 -8.09
N LEU A 125 3.35 5.99 -9.24
CA LEU A 125 3.62 6.76 -10.45
C LEU A 125 2.35 6.81 -11.27
N TYR A 126 1.55 7.86 -11.12
CA TYR A 126 0.24 7.92 -11.75
C TYR A 126 -0.15 9.33 -12.21
N ALA A 127 -1.06 9.36 -13.17
CA ALA A 127 -1.85 10.53 -13.53
C ALA A 127 -3.28 10.36 -13.00
N ASP A 128 -3.78 11.40 -12.34
CA ASP A 128 -5.13 11.48 -11.76
C ASP A 128 -5.94 12.57 -12.47
N PHE A 129 -7.10 12.20 -12.98
CA PHE A 129 -8.03 13.07 -13.69
C PHE A 129 -9.34 13.16 -12.90
N ASN A 130 -9.69 14.36 -12.45
CA ASN A 130 -10.82 14.59 -11.54
C ASN A 130 -11.87 15.51 -12.18
N PHE A 131 -13.04 15.01 -12.50
CA PHE A 131 -14.11 15.74 -13.18
C PHE A 131 -15.43 15.60 -12.42
N LYS A 132 -15.73 16.54 -11.53
CA LYS A 132 -16.98 16.58 -10.74
C LYS A 132 -17.32 15.23 -10.08
N LYS A 133 -18.09 14.39 -10.79
CA LYS A 133 -18.54 13.07 -10.34
C LYS A 133 -17.69 11.91 -10.85
N PHE A 134 -16.69 12.16 -11.69
CA PHE A 134 -15.83 11.13 -12.28
C PHE A 134 -14.38 11.36 -11.88
N GLN A 135 -13.70 10.28 -11.54
CA GLN A 135 -12.26 10.25 -11.38
C GLN A 135 -11.69 9.10 -12.20
N ALA A 136 -10.61 9.36 -12.92
CA ALA A 136 -9.82 8.33 -13.59
C ALA A 136 -8.38 8.42 -13.12
N ARG A 137 -7.77 7.30 -12.77
CA ARG A 137 -6.36 7.25 -12.40
C ARG A 137 -5.66 6.14 -13.17
N ILE A 138 -4.51 6.45 -13.75
CA ILE A 138 -3.75 5.56 -14.62
C ILE A 138 -2.30 5.53 -14.15
N GLY A 139 -1.72 4.34 -14.01
CA GLY A 139 -0.35 4.09 -13.58
C GLY A 139 -0.27 3.34 -12.27
N ARG A 140 0.94 3.31 -11.66
CA ARG A 140 1.19 2.62 -10.38
C ARG A 140 0.50 3.37 -9.25
N GLN A 141 -0.48 2.73 -8.66
CA GLN A 141 -1.35 3.31 -7.65
C GLN A 141 -1.78 2.26 -6.62
N ARG A 142 -2.17 2.71 -5.44
CA ARG A 142 -2.84 1.83 -4.50
C ARG A 142 -4.33 1.80 -4.77
N ILE A 143 -4.86 0.59 -4.89
CA ILE A 143 -6.28 0.30 -4.89
C ILE A 143 -6.57 -0.47 -3.61
N ASN A 144 -7.41 0.07 -2.74
CA ASN A 144 -7.75 -0.56 -1.47
C ASN A 144 -9.27 -0.71 -1.34
N TRP A 145 -9.74 -1.93 -1.40
CA TRP A 145 -11.15 -2.28 -1.22
C TRP A 145 -11.44 -2.94 0.13
N GLY A 146 -10.39 -3.20 0.92
CA GLY A 146 -10.52 -3.72 2.27
C GLY A 146 -11.15 -2.71 3.23
N GLN A 147 -12.00 -3.19 4.11
CA GLN A 147 -12.64 -2.44 5.21
C GLN A 147 -12.19 -2.94 6.60
N ALA A 148 -11.70 -4.16 6.68
CA ALA A 148 -11.14 -4.72 7.89
C ALA A 148 -9.74 -4.16 8.19
N LEU A 149 -9.21 -4.34 9.41
CA LEU A 149 -7.92 -3.76 9.79
C LEU A 149 -6.74 -4.69 9.53
N VAL A 150 -6.90 -5.99 9.76
CA VAL A 150 -5.82 -6.97 9.68
C VAL A 150 -5.96 -7.82 8.42
N TRP A 151 -6.99 -8.66 8.34
CA TRP A 151 -7.25 -9.51 7.19
C TRP A 151 -8.34 -8.92 6.33
N ASN A 152 -7.99 -8.62 5.07
CA ASN A 152 -8.83 -7.90 4.11
C ASN A 152 -9.04 -8.74 2.85
N PRO A 153 -9.92 -9.73 2.86
CA PRO A 153 -10.16 -10.58 1.68
C PRO A 153 -10.73 -9.82 0.47
N ASN A 154 -11.34 -8.66 0.68
CA ASN A 154 -11.82 -7.79 -0.40
C ASN A 154 -10.70 -6.95 -1.05
N ASP A 155 -9.49 -6.92 -0.50
CA ASP A 155 -8.36 -6.16 -1.10
C ASP A 155 -7.66 -6.97 -2.18
N ILE A 156 -8.38 -7.30 -3.25
CA ILE A 156 -7.97 -8.22 -4.33
C ILE A 156 -6.89 -7.64 -5.25
N PHE A 157 -6.63 -6.33 -5.21
CA PHE A 157 -5.62 -5.67 -6.05
C PHE A 157 -4.25 -5.58 -5.38
N ASN A 158 -4.23 -5.45 -4.06
CA ASN A 158 -3.02 -5.23 -3.28
C ASN A 158 -2.98 -6.16 -2.05
N ALA A 159 -3.23 -7.45 -2.27
CA ALA A 159 -3.02 -8.46 -1.24
C ALA A 159 -1.58 -8.38 -0.72
N TYR A 160 -1.41 -8.34 0.60
CA TYR A 160 -0.11 -8.26 1.25
C TYR A 160 -0.09 -9.17 2.47
N SER A 161 1.10 -9.58 2.87
CA SER A 161 1.26 -10.34 4.10
C SER A 161 1.14 -9.41 5.31
N PHE A 162 0.31 -9.78 6.29
CA PHE A 162 0.25 -9.09 7.58
C PHE A 162 1.59 -9.12 8.33
N PHE A 163 2.42 -10.11 8.04
CA PHE A 163 3.75 -10.27 8.64
C PHE A 163 4.83 -9.40 7.97
N ASP A 164 4.49 -8.69 6.90
CA ASP A 164 5.39 -7.73 6.28
C ASP A 164 5.37 -6.41 7.07
N ILE A 165 6.14 -6.39 8.16
CA ILE A 165 6.23 -5.25 9.08
C ILE A 165 7.09 -4.09 8.52
N ASP A 166 7.85 -4.33 7.46
CA ASP A 166 8.64 -3.30 6.76
C ASP A 166 7.76 -2.36 5.92
N TYR A 167 6.53 -2.77 5.64
CA TYR A 167 5.59 -1.99 4.85
C TYR A 167 4.71 -1.08 5.72
N ILE A 168 5.18 0.13 6.01
CA ILE A 168 4.35 1.21 6.56
C ILE A 168 3.22 1.55 5.56
N GLU A 169 3.54 1.51 4.26
CA GLU A 169 2.59 1.71 3.18
C GLU A 169 2.54 0.50 2.25
N ARG A 170 1.35 0.07 1.89
CA ARG A 170 1.14 -1.08 1.00
C ARG A 170 1.64 -0.80 -0.42
N PRO A 171 2.14 -1.81 -1.14
CA PRO A 171 2.64 -1.65 -2.51
C PRO A 171 1.57 -1.11 -3.47
N GLY A 172 2.01 -0.54 -4.58
CA GLY A 172 1.15 -0.12 -5.68
C GLY A 172 0.89 -1.23 -6.67
N SER A 173 -0.17 -1.05 -7.46
CA SER A 173 -0.49 -1.86 -8.62
C SER A 173 -0.43 -1.02 -9.88
N ASP A 174 0.09 -1.57 -10.97
CA ASP A 174 0.03 -0.95 -12.31
C ASP A 174 -1.37 -1.15 -12.87
N ALA A 175 -2.17 -0.09 -12.82
CA ALA A 175 -3.61 -0.20 -13.02
C ALA A 175 -4.24 1.03 -13.68
N VAL A 176 -5.40 0.79 -14.27
CA VAL A 176 -6.39 1.81 -14.63
C VAL A 176 -7.56 1.70 -13.66
N ARG A 177 -7.93 2.81 -13.01
CA ARG A 177 -9.05 2.90 -12.10
C ARG A 177 -9.99 4.01 -12.51
N LEU A 178 -11.28 3.71 -12.58
CA LEU A 178 -12.36 4.64 -12.87
C LEU A 178 -13.32 4.67 -11.69
N GLN A 179 -13.69 5.84 -11.24
CA GLN A 179 -14.64 6.03 -10.16
C GLN A 179 -15.77 6.97 -10.61
N TYR A 180 -17.00 6.61 -10.26
CA TYR A 180 -18.17 7.45 -10.42
C TYR A 180 -18.87 7.63 -9.07
N TYR A 181 -19.16 8.85 -8.71
CA TYR A 181 -19.80 9.24 -7.45
C TYR A 181 -21.26 9.63 -7.71
N PRO A 182 -22.23 8.67 -7.63
CA PRO A 182 -23.65 8.98 -7.78
C PRO A 182 -24.14 9.97 -6.73
N SER A 183 -23.67 9.82 -5.48
CA SER A 183 -23.94 10.70 -4.34
C SER A 183 -22.67 10.94 -3.52
N PRO A 184 -22.65 11.90 -2.59
CA PRO A 184 -21.50 12.13 -1.70
C PRO A 184 -21.10 10.93 -0.84
N SER A 185 -22.01 9.99 -0.61
CA SER A 185 -21.80 8.79 0.22
C SER A 185 -21.81 7.48 -0.57
N SER A 186 -21.71 7.54 -1.91
CA SER A 186 -21.67 6.34 -2.73
C SER A 186 -20.66 6.46 -3.85
N VAL A 187 -20.02 5.34 -4.19
CA VAL A 187 -19.06 5.22 -5.30
C VAL A 187 -19.27 3.91 -6.04
N ILE A 188 -19.20 4.00 -7.36
CA ILE A 188 -19.00 2.85 -8.25
C ILE A 188 -17.59 2.94 -8.75
N GLU A 189 -16.82 1.87 -8.59
CA GLU A 189 -15.42 1.81 -9.01
C GLU A 189 -15.20 0.63 -9.93
N LEU A 190 -14.45 0.86 -11.01
CA LEU A 190 -13.93 -0.15 -11.91
C LEU A 190 -12.42 -0.07 -11.89
N ALA A 191 -11.75 -1.19 -11.74
CA ALA A 191 -10.31 -1.25 -11.74
C ALA A 191 -9.81 -2.46 -12.54
N VAL A 192 -8.70 -2.25 -13.26
CA VAL A 192 -7.99 -3.27 -14.01
C VAL A 192 -6.51 -3.13 -13.72
N LYS A 193 -5.90 -4.20 -13.21
CA LYS A 193 -4.48 -4.34 -12.89
C LYS A 193 -3.88 -5.42 -13.79
N GLY A 194 -2.67 -5.18 -14.30
CA GLY A 194 -1.79 -6.22 -14.81
C GLY A 194 -0.53 -6.34 -13.96
N ASP A 195 0.20 -7.44 -14.12
CA ASP A 195 1.48 -7.67 -13.48
C ASP A 195 2.54 -8.20 -14.49
N ARG A 196 3.75 -8.45 -13.99
CA ARG A 196 4.88 -8.91 -14.81
C ARG A 196 4.69 -10.30 -15.41
N ASP A 197 3.86 -11.15 -14.78
CA ASP A 197 3.58 -12.51 -15.23
C ASP A 197 2.42 -12.54 -16.25
N ASN A 198 1.94 -11.36 -16.68
CA ASN A 198 0.79 -11.13 -17.53
C ASN A 198 -0.53 -11.58 -16.90
N ASP A 199 -0.59 -11.68 -15.59
CA ASP A 199 -1.82 -11.92 -14.88
C ASP A 199 -2.66 -10.66 -14.80
N LEU A 200 -3.96 -10.83 -14.95
CA LEU A 200 -4.95 -9.77 -14.98
C LEU A 200 -5.89 -9.87 -13.80
N THR A 201 -6.08 -8.77 -13.10
CA THR A 201 -7.18 -8.57 -12.15
C THR A 201 -8.07 -7.46 -12.64
N ALA A 202 -9.36 -7.74 -12.85
CA ALA A 202 -10.35 -6.77 -13.32
C ALA A 202 -11.63 -6.92 -12.51
N ALA A 203 -12.05 -5.86 -11.84
CA ALA A 203 -13.20 -5.95 -10.95
C ALA A 203 -13.98 -4.62 -10.85
N ALA A 204 -15.22 -4.75 -10.39
CA ALA A 204 -16.13 -3.66 -10.08
C ALA A 204 -16.49 -3.68 -8.60
N LEU A 205 -16.63 -2.48 -8.01
CA LEU A 205 -17.07 -2.28 -6.64
C LEU A 205 -18.19 -1.26 -6.62
N PHE A 206 -19.22 -1.52 -5.82
CA PHE A 206 -20.23 -0.54 -5.43
C PHE A 206 -20.21 -0.39 -3.92
N ARG A 207 -19.97 0.84 -3.43
CA ARG A 207 -20.01 1.19 -2.00
C ARG A 207 -21.01 2.30 -1.76
N PHE A 208 -21.77 2.21 -0.67
CA PHE A 208 -22.71 3.22 -0.24
C PHE A 208 -22.87 3.22 1.28
N ASN A 209 -23.25 4.36 1.83
CA ASN A 209 -23.59 4.46 3.26
C ASN A 209 -25.09 4.29 3.47
N LYS A 210 -25.48 3.41 4.39
CA LYS A 210 -26.85 3.23 4.84
C LYS A 210 -26.89 2.76 6.29
N TRP A 211 -27.81 3.31 7.09
CA TRP A 211 -27.98 3.00 8.51
C TRP A 211 -26.72 3.24 9.37
N GLY A 212 -25.85 4.16 8.97
CA GLY A 212 -24.58 4.41 9.66
C GLY A 212 -23.48 3.41 9.35
N TYR A 213 -23.68 2.54 8.34
CA TYR A 213 -22.69 1.60 7.84
C TYR A 213 -22.29 1.92 6.40
N ASP A 214 -21.01 1.86 6.13
CA ASP A 214 -20.50 1.76 4.76
C ASP A 214 -20.59 0.30 4.33
N ILE A 215 -21.45 0.05 3.35
CA ILE A 215 -21.72 -1.27 2.79
C ILE A 215 -21.10 -1.33 1.41
N GLN A 216 -20.42 -2.42 1.08
CA GLN A 216 -19.83 -2.61 -0.24
C GLN A 216 -20.14 -4.00 -0.79
N PHE A 217 -20.19 -4.05 -2.12
CA PHE A 217 -20.21 -5.28 -2.91
C PHE A 217 -19.18 -5.16 -4.01
N LEU A 218 -18.49 -6.27 -4.29
CA LEU A 218 -17.53 -6.34 -5.39
C LEU A 218 -17.73 -7.63 -6.18
N THR A 219 -17.36 -7.59 -7.44
CA THR A 219 -17.28 -8.76 -8.29
C THR A 219 -16.25 -8.54 -9.38
N GLY A 220 -15.60 -9.60 -9.81
CA GLY A 220 -14.60 -9.52 -10.84
C GLY A 220 -13.87 -10.82 -11.11
N TYR A 221 -12.74 -10.65 -11.75
CA TYR A 221 -11.81 -11.67 -12.14
C TYR A 221 -10.45 -11.36 -11.53
N SER A 222 -9.86 -12.27 -10.79
CA SER A 222 -8.57 -12.03 -10.13
C SER A 222 -7.50 -13.02 -10.56
N ASN A 223 -6.29 -12.49 -10.74
CA ASN A 223 -5.05 -13.22 -11.07
C ASN A 223 -5.21 -14.20 -12.24
N SER A 224 -5.91 -13.79 -13.29
CA SER A 224 -6.16 -14.61 -14.50
C SER A 224 -6.71 -16.01 -14.21
N SER A 225 -7.23 -16.26 -13.01
CA SER A 225 -7.62 -17.61 -12.56
C SER A 225 -9.01 -17.69 -11.96
N ASP A 226 -9.43 -16.70 -11.17
CA ASP A 226 -10.60 -16.84 -10.30
C ASP A 226 -11.70 -15.82 -10.59
N LEU A 227 -12.93 -16.29 -10.66
CA LEU A 227 -14.09 -15.44 -10.48
C LEU A 227 -14.18 -15.06 -9.00
N THR A 228 -14.32 -13.77 -8.72
CA THR A 228 -14.36 -13.23 -7.36
C THR A 228 -15.65 -12.47 -7.11
N ALA A 229 -16.29 -12.74 -5.97
CA ALA A 229 -17.43 -11.98 -5.49
C ALA A 229 -17.24 -11.69 -3.99
N GLY A 230 -17.50 -10.46 -3.58
CA GLY A 230 -17.31 -10.07 -2.20
C GLY A 230 -18.32 -9.06 -1.70
N ALA A 231 -18.43 -8.99 -0.38
CA ALA A 231 -19.22 -8.01 0.35
C ALA A 231 -18.46 -7.55 1.59
N GLY A 232 -18.78 -6.35 2.08
CA GLY A 232 -18.17 -5.85 3.30
C GLY A 232 -19.02 -4.78 3.95
N TRP A 233 -18.77 -4.56 5.23
CA TRP A 233 -19.39 -3.50 6.00
C TRP A 233 -18.41 -2.91 7.00
N SER A 234 -18.57 -1.62 7.27
CA SER A 234 -17.85 -0.90 8.31
C SER A 234 -18.76 0.15 8.94
N GLY A 235 -18.91 0.12 10.25
CA GLY A 235 -19.77 1.05 10.97
C GLY A 235 -19.53 0.98 12.46
N SER A 236 -20.50 1.46 13.24
CA SER A 236 -20.42 1.51 14.69
C SER A 236 -21.50 0.68 15.36
N LEU A 237 -21.14 -0.05 16.39
CA LEU A 237 -22.03 -0.76 17.29
C LEU A 237 -21.86 -0.18 18.71
N GLY A 238 -22.60 0.87 19.02
CA GLY A 238 -22.40 1.66 20.23
C GLY A 238 -21.01 2.32 20.26
N PRO A 239 -20.19 2.09 21.29
CA PRO A 239 -18.86 2.67 21.39
C PRO A 239 -17.79 1.89 20.62
N PHE A 240 -18.15 0.85 19.91
CA PHE A 240 -17.25 -0.04 19.18
C PHE A 240 -17.37 0.22 17.69
N SER A 241 -16.25 0.22 16.98
CA SER A 241 -16.24 0.04 15.53
C SER A 241 -16.53 -1.43 15.24
N PHE A 242 -17.39 -1.71 14.28
CA PHE A 242 -17.73 -3.06 13.84
C PHE A 242 -17.60 -3.15 12.33
N ARG A 243 -16.79 -4.09 11.88
CA ARG A 243 -16.50 -4.27 10.45
C ARG A 243 -16.32 -5.72 10.10
N GLY A 244 -16.51 -6.04 8.83
CA GLY A 244 -16.26 -7.38 8.33
C GLY A 244 -16.32 -7.44 6.82
N GLU A 245 -15.81 -8.55 6.30
CA GLU A 245 -15.72 -8.83 4.88
C GLU A 245 -16.02 -10.30 4.62
N ALA A 246 -16.55 -10.55 3.44
CA ALA A 246 -16.74 -11.88 2.89
C ALA A 246 -16.28 -11.85 1.43
N THR A 247 -15.39 -12.75 1.03
CA THR A 247 -14.96 -12.88 -0.36
C THR A 247 -14.96 -14.36 -0.76
N TRP A 248 -15.57 -14.63 -1.89
CA TRP A 248 -15.59 -15.93 -2.52
C TRP A 248 -14.76 -15.89 -3.78
N PHE A 249 -13.80 -16.81 -3.90
CA PHE A 249 -12.95 -17.05 -5.05
C PHE A 249 -13.31 -18.37 -5.65
N HIS A 250 -13.51 -18.43 -6.96
CA HIS A 250 -13.84 -19.66 -7.65
C HIS A 250 -12.99 -19.82 -8.90
N PRO A 251 -12.17 -20.89 -9.00
CA PRO A 251 -11.37 -21.16 -10.18
C PRO A 251 -12.25 -21.27 -11.43
N LEU A 252 -11.89 -20.56 -12.50
CA LEU A 252 -12.59 -20.63 -13.77
C LEU A 252 -12.25 -21.91 -14.53
N LYS A 253 -11.05 -22.44 -14.34
CA LYS A 253 -10.68 -23.76 -14.87
C LYS A 253 -11.44 -24.83 -14.08
N GLU A 254 -12.14 -25.70 -14.79
CA GLU A 254 -12.93 -26.80 -14.21
C GLU A 254 -14.03 -26.31 -13.24
N PHE A 255 -14.69 -25.21 -13.58
CA PHE A 255 -15.69 -24.53 -12.76
C PHE A 255 -16.71 -25.46 -12.10
N SER A 256 -17.14 -26.53 -12.80
CA SER A 256 -18.11 -27.48 -12.30
C SER A 256 -17.52 -28.56 -11.37
N ASN A 257 -16.20 -28.74 -11.36
CA ASN A 257 -15.51 -29.81 -10.64
C ASN A 257 -14.70 -29.32 -9.43
N THR A 258 -14.59 -27.99 -9.26
CA THR A 258 -13.88 -27.38 -8.15
C THR A 258 -14.85 -26.70 -7.20
N THR A 259 -14.51 -26.68 -5.91
CA THR A 259 -15.21 -25.88 -4.91
C THR A 259 -14.46 -24.54 -4.76
N GLY A 260 -15.21 -23.44 -4.74
CA GLY A 260 -14.62 -22.13 -4.47
C GLY A 260 -14.16 -21.99 -3.02
N THR A 261 -13.23 -21.09 -2.79
CA THR A 261 -12.75 -20.72 -1.44
C THR A 261 -13.54 -19.52 -0.92
N MET A 262 -14.10 -19.63 0.26
CA MET A 262 -14.78 -18.54 0.98
C MET A 262 -13.89 -18.06 2.13
N ILE A 263 -13.55 -16.78 2.15
CA ILE A 263 -12.85 -16.14 3.25
C ILE A 263 -13.80 -15.15 3.91
N LEU A 264 -13.98 -15.29 5.23
CA LEU A 264 -14.83 -14.43 6.04
C LEU A 264 -13.97 -13.77 7.11
N THR A 265 -14.16 -12.47 7.33
CA THR A 265 -13.55 -11.77 8.46
C THR A 265 -14.59 -10.93 9.17
N ALA A 266 -14.49 -10.86 10.50
CA ALA A 266 -15.26 -9.95 11.31
C ALA A 266 -14.41 -9.44 12.46
N GLY A 267 -14.51 -8.13 12.75
CA GLY A 267 -13.70 -7.50 13.77
C GLY A 267 -14.44 -6.41 14.52
N VAL A 268 -14.04 -6.24 15.76
CA VAL A 268 -14.49 -5.18 16.65
C VAL A 268 -13.28 -4.49 17.23
N ASP A 269 -13.28 -3.17 17.21
CA ASP A 269 -12.25 -2.36 17.84
C ASP A 269 -12.84 -1.21 18.64
N ARG A 270 -12.08 -0.74 19.62
CA ARG A 270 -12.42 0.40 20.43
C ARG A 270 -11.18 1.24 20.75
N ILE A 271 -11.30 2.53 20.55
CA ILE A 271 -10.33 3.52 21.01
C ILE A 271 -10.83 4.07 22.33
N PHE A 272 -9.99 4.04 23.38
CA PHE A 272 -10.28 4.53 24.69
C PHE A 272 -9.88 6.01 24.82
N LYS A 273 -10.28 6.65 25.94
CA LYS A 273 -10.05 8.10 26.18
C LYS A 273 -8.56 8.45 26.32
N ASP A 274 -7.72 7.50 26.69
CA ASP A 274 -6.27 7.63 26.82
C ASP A 274 -5.53 7.34 25.50
N ASN A 275 -6.26 7.25 24.38
CA ASN A 275 -5.77 6.86 23.06
C ASN A 275 -5.25 5.42 22.95
N SER A 276 -5.40 4.58 23.97
CA SER A 276 -5.17 3.16 23.81
C SER A 276 -6.25 2.52 22.92
N MET A 277 -5.90 1.46 22.20
CA MET A 277 -6.80 0.74 21.31
C MET A 277 -6.81 -0.75 21.67
N ALA A 278 -8.00 -1.33 21.71
CA ALA A 278 -8.18 -2.77 21.76
C ALA A 278 -8.92 -3.23 20.52
N GLN A 279 -8.44 -4.31 19.91
CA GLN A 279 -8.99 -4.88 18.69
C GLN A 279 -9.05 -6.40 18.78
N VAL A 280 -10.13 -6.97 18.27
CA VAL A 280 -10.28 -8.41 18.04
C VAL A 280 -10.81 -8.60 16.63
N GLN A 281 -10.16 -9.44 15.85
CA GLN A 281 -10.62 -9.84 14.53
C GLN A 281 -10.53 -11.36 14.39
N LEU A 282 -11.56 -11.96 13.80
CA LEU A 282 -11.64 -13.38 13.49
C LEU A 282 -11.62 -13.55 11.98
N MET A 283 -10.98 -14.62 11.52
CA MET A 283 -10.96 -15.03 10.12
C MET A 283 -11.35 -16.51 10.02
N TYR A 284 -12.17 -16.82 9.03
CA TYR A 284 -12.52 -18.19 8.61
C TYR A 284 -12.19 -18.35 7.14
N CYS A 285 -11.61 -19.49 6.80
CA CYS A 285 -11.37 -19.93 5.42
C CYS A 285 -11.75 -21.40 5.31
N ASN A 286 -12.56 -21.77 4.30
CA ASN A 286 -12.92 -23.17 4.06
C ASN A 286 -11.85 -23.89 3.21
#